data_614eae8ecfec3b676c6c6b772f6a4240
#
_entry.id   614eae8ecfec3b676c6c6b772f6a4240
#
_cell.length_a   1.000
_cell.length_b   1.000
_cell.length_c   1.000
_cell.angle_alpha   90.00
_cell.angle_beta   90.00
_cell.angle_gamma   90.00
#
_symmetry.space_group_name_H-M   'P 1'
#
loop_
_entity.id
_entity.type
_entity.pdbx_description
1 polymer ?
#
loop_
_entity_poly.entity_id
_entity_poly.type
_entity_poly.pdbx_seq_one_letter_code
_entity_poly.pdbx_strand_id
1 'polypeptide(L)'
;MKCDIIRDLMPQYINDSASGAGKKAVEAHITLCDECCDELARLEEEKKENESKPTDADKVKELAHKLEKQEALIIVMFLILLGYFLYALKYRGITLFCEEQSQETSEYTTEEMDEAFSLSKMVFKEEFRGCILTKLEYDEEKSQKAGKKYKKKKKADKVMVLNTKFVVIPWSSNDKVISGEAYGGWECVLVKQGNKPWRIEKWGFYQS
;
A
#
# COMPACT_ATOMS: atom_id res chain seq x y z
N MET A 1 64.45 -22.09 31.46
CA MET A 1 64.15 -20.87 30.67
C MET A 1 63.12 -20.03 31.49
N LYS A 2 63.18 -18.72 31.47
CA LYS A 2 62.28 -17.90 32.28
C LYS A 2 60.88 -17.90 31.63
N CYS A 3 59.80 -18.01 32.44
CA CYS A 3 58.42 -18.03 31.95
C CYS A 3 58.06 -16.82 31.08
N ASP A 4 58.59 -15.65 31.39
CA ASP A 4 58.33 -14.42 30.63
C ASP A 4 58.68 -14.55 29.14
N ILE A 5 59.82 -15.17 28.81
CA ILE A 5 60.23 -15.39 27.43
C ILE A 5 59.29 -16.35 26.71
N ILE A 6 58.80 -17.36 27.41
CA ILE A 6 57.86 -18.33 26.84
C ILE A 6 56.50 -17.70 26.59
N ARG A 7 56.00 -16.87 27.51
CA ARG A 7 54.75 -16.12 27.32
C ARG A 7 54.79 -15.19 26.11
N ASP A 8 55.94 -14.53 25.87
CA ASP A 8 56.13 -13.69 24.68
C ASP A 8 56.11 -14.49 23.36
N LEU A 9 56.47 -15.78 23.40
CA LEU A 9 56.48 -16.67 22.23
C LEU A 9 55.13 -17.36 21.98
N MET A 10 54.23 -17.45 23.00
CA MET A 10 52.94 -18.14 22.89
C MET A 10 52.04 -17.59 21.77
N PRO A 11 51.87 -16.27 21.58
CA PRO A 11 51.03 -15.74 20.50
C PRO A 11 51.53 -16.15 19.11
N GLN A 12 52.86 -16.20 18.93
CA GLN A 12 53.49 -16.65 17.68
C GLN A 12 53.36 -18.17 17.48
N TYR A 13 53.42 -18.94 18.57
CA TYR A 13 53.24 -20.40 18.56
C TYR A 13 51.82 -20.76 18.13
N ILE A 14 50.78 -20.12 18.73
CA ILE A 14 49.39 -20.35 18.43
C ILE A 14 49.05 -19.95 16.98
N ASN A 15 49.68 -18.89 16.46
CA ASN A 15 49.50 -18.44 15.08
C ASN A 15 50.39 -19.14 14.05
N ASP A 16 51.06 -20.20 14.46
CA ASP A 16 51.97 -21.01 13.64
C ASP A 16 53.12 -20.20 13.00
N SER A 17 53.39 -19.00 13.51
CA SER A 17 54.39 -18.05 13.01
C SER A 17 55.72 -18.13 13.79
N ALA A 18 55.81 -18.93 14.86
CA ALA A 18 57.01 -19.10 15.63
C ALA A 18 58.08 -19.90 14.83
N SER A 19 59.37 -19.54 15.02
CA SER A 19 60.46 -20.28 14.45
C SER A 19 60.48 -21.70 15.01
N GLY A 20 61.13 -22.66 14.26
CA GLY A 20 61.24 -24.04 14.74
C GLY A 20 61.95 -24.19 16.08
N ALA A 21 62.90 -23.33 16.41
CA ALA A 21 63.55 -23.28 17.71
C ALA A 21 62.55 -22.72 18.79
N GLY A 22 61.75 -21.72 18.45
CA GLY A 22 60.74 -21.16 19.32
C GLY A 22 59.64 -22.17 19.68
N LYS A 23 59.15 -22.95 18.69
CA LYS A 23 58.13 -23.99 18.91
C LYS A 23 58.68 -25.05 19.90
N LYS A 24 59.83 -25.55 19.68
CA LYS A 24 60.49 -26.53 20.57
C LYS A 24 60.74 -25.98 21.98
N ALA A 25 61.01 -24.68 22.11
CA ALA A 25 61.23 -24.05 23.41
C ALA A 25 59.90 -23.92 24.17
N VAL A 26 58.80 -23.55 23.52
CA VAL A 26 57.45 -23.51 24.13
C VAL A 26 57.03 -24.92 24.55
N GLU A 27 57.10 -25.90 23.63
CA GLU A 27 56.74 -27.29 23.90
C GLU A 27 57.48 -27.89 25.08
N ALA A 28 58.83 -27.70 25.12
CA ALA A 28 59.62 -28.19 26.24
C ALA A 28 59.32 -27.51 27.58
N HIS A 29 58.88 -26.25 27.57
CA HIS A 29 58.60 -25.53 28.81
C HIS A 29 57.24 -25.88 29.37
N ILE A 30 56.20 -26.00 28.53
CA ILE A 30 54.82 -26.31 28.98
C ILE A 30 54.70 -27.72 29.60
N THR A 31 55.65 -28.64 29.26
CA THR A 31 55.71 -29.95 29.92
C THR A 31 56.24 -29.89 31.35
N LEU A 32 56.83 -28.76 31.75
CA LEU A 32 57.48 -28.57 33.05
C LEU A 32 56.90 -27.46 33.90
N CYS A 33 55.98 -26.68 33.35
CA CYS A 33 55.39 -25.50 34.00
C CYS A 33 53.87 -25.43 33.77
N ASP A 34 53.13 -25.79 34.80
CA ASP A 34 51.65 -25.81 34.75
C ASP A 34 51.05 -24.45 34.45
N GLU A 35 51.58 -23.36 35.03
CA GLU A 35 51.09 -21.99 34.77
C GLU A 35 51.19 -21.59 33.30
N CYS A 36 52.26 -21.98 32.61
CA CYS A 36 52.45 -21.68 31.20
C CYS A 36 51.59 -22.60 30.32
N CYS A 37 51.30 -23.81 30.76
CA CYS A 37 50.38 -24.72 30.11
C CYS A 37 48.95 -24.17 30.15
N ASP A 38 48.48 -23.72 31.31
CA ASP A 38 47.15 -23.12 31.48
C ASP A 38 46.98 -21.82 30.67
N GLU A 39 48.03 -20.99 30.66
CA GLU A 39 48.01 -19.75 29.86
C GLU A 39 47.93 -20.03 28.35
N LEU A 40 48.64 -21.05 27.87
CA LEU A 40 48.57 -21.47 26.48
C LEU A 40 47.16 -21.96 26.12
N ALA A 41 46.58 -22.81 26.97
CA ALA A 41 45.22 -23.32 26.77
C ALA A 41 44.18 -22.16 26.71
N ARG A 42 44.32 -21.18 27.59
CA ARG A 42 43.45 -19.98 27.59
C ARG A 42 43.56 -19.20 26.29
N LEU A 43 44.77 -18.99 25.79
CA LEU A 43 45.00 -18.26 24.53
C LEU A 43 44.48 -19.03 23.31
N GLU A 44 44.54 -20.37 23.33
CA GLU A 44 43.96 -21.21 22.27
C GLU A 44 42.43 -21.15 22.26
N GLU A 45 41.78 -21.11 23.44
CA GLU A 45 40.33 -20.92 23.55
C GLU A 45 39.90 -19.55 23.05
N GLU A 46 40.59 -18.47 23.44
CA GLU A 46 40.34 -17.11 22.93
C GLU A 46 40.45 -17.03 21.40
N LYS A 47 41.42 -17.72 20.80
CA LYS A 47 41.57 -17.78 19.35
C LYS A 47 40.40 -18.49 18.70
N LYS A 48 39.95 -19.65 19.20
CA LYS A 48 38.78 -20.39 18.70
C LYS A 48 37.52 -19.58 18.81
N GLU A 49 37.32 -18.86 19.93
CA GLU A 49 36.17 -18.00 20.12
C GLU A 49 36.16 -16.82 19.12
N ASN A 50 37.33 -16.22 18.85
CA ASN A 50 37.46 -15.14 17.87
C ASN A 50 37.29 -15.62 16.42
N GLU A 51 37.75 -16.84 16.09
CA GLU A 51 37.56 -17.48 14.79
C GLU A 51 36.08 -17.88 14.54
N SER A 52 35.33 -18.18 15.61
CA SER A 52 33.91 -18.54 15.54
C SER A 52 32.99 -17.32 15.41
N LYS A 53 33.47 -16.11 15.68
CA LYS A 53 32.65 -14.88 15.50
C LYS A 53 32.46 -14.62 14.00
N PRO A 54 31.19 -14.38 13.55
CA PRO A 54 30.93 -14.10 12.15
C PRO A 54 31.73 -12.88 11.71
N THR A 55 32.50 -13.04 10.67
CA THR A 55 33.30 -11.95 10.06
C THR A 55 32.34 -10.83 9.58
N ASP A 56 32.83 -9.61 9.54
CA ASP A 56 32.03 -8.49 9.02
C ASP A 56 31.54 -8.75 7.58
N ALA A 57 32.32 -9.56 6.81
CA ALA A 57 31.89 -10.02 5.50
C ALA A 57 30.67 -10.96 5.54
N ASP A 58 30.54 -11.82 6.55
CA ASP A 58 29.37 -12.70 6.70
C ASP A 58 28.14 -11.93 7.13
N LYS A 59 28.31 -10.94 8.00
CA LYS A 59 27.23 -10.01 8.38
C LYS A 59 26.73 -9.19 7.20
N VAL A 60 27.63 -8.71 6.34
CA VAL A 60 27.27 -7.98 5.11
C VAL A 60 26.51 -8.88 4.15
N LYS A 61 26.91 -10.14 3.97
CA LYS A 61 26.17 -11.10 3.13
C LYS A 61 24.78 -11.42 3.69
N GLU A 62 24.65 -11.59 4.99
CA GLU A 62 23.35 -11.81 5.64
C GLU A 62 22.42 -10.61 5.47
N LEU A 63 22.97 -9.38 5.65
CA LEU A 63 22.22 -8.14 5.42
C LEU A 63 21.80 -8.01 3.94
N ALA A 64 22.70 -8.28 3.00
CA ALA A 64 22.38 -8.23 1.58
C ALA A 64 21.24 -9.20 1.21
N HIS A 65 21.29 -10.43 1.74
CA HIS A 65 20.22 -11.41 1.51
C HIS A 65 18.88 -11.04 2.15
N LYS A 66 18.90 -10.37 3.32
CA LYS A 66 17.67 -9.81 3.93
C LYS A 66 17.09 -8.68 3.10
N LEU A 67 17.94 -7.79 2.57
CA LEU A 67 17.51 -6.69 1.69
C LEU A 67 16.90 -7.23 0.38
N GLU A 68 17.55 -8.18 -0.26
CA GLU A 68 17.05 -8.82 -1.48
C GLU A 68 15.66 -9.47 -1.28
N LYS A 69 15.44 -10.14 -0.14
CA LYS A 69 14.13 -10.69 0.21
C LYS A 69 13.07 -9.61 0.45
N GLN A 70 13.44 -8.49 1.07
CA GLN A 70 12.52 -7.36 1.29
C GLN A 70 12.13 -6.69 -0.04
N GLU A 71 13.08 -6.49 -0.94
CA GLU A 71 12.81 -5.95 -2.28
C GLU A 71 11.87 -6.86 -3.08
N ALA A 72 12.11 -8.17 -3.05
CA ALA A 72 11.23 -9.14 -3.70
C ALA A 72 9.79 -9.10 -3.12
N LEU A 73 9.65 -8.97 -1.79
CA LEU A 73 8.36 -8.85 -1.13
C LEU A 73 7.62 -7.56 -1.57
N ILE A 74 8.33 -6.44 -1.64
CA ILE A 74 7.77 -5.15 -2.08
C ILE A 74 7.29 -5.25 -3.53
N ILE A 75 8.06 -5.87 -4.41
CA ILE A 75 7.67 -6.09 -5.81
C ILE A 75 6.41 -6.94 -5.90
N VAL A 76 6.34 -8.05 -5.15
CA VAL A 76 5.16 -8.92 -5.12
C VAL A 76 3.93 -8.17 -4.61
N MET A 77 4.06 -7.39 -3.53
CA MET A 77 2.99 -6.55 -3.00
C MET A 77 2.51 -5.53 -4.03
N PHE A 78 3.45 -4.88 -4.73
CA PHE A 78 3.12 -3.92 -5.78
C PHE A 78 2.37 -4.58 -6.95
N LEU A 79 2.78 -5.77 -7.38
CA LEU A 79 2.09 -6.51 -8.44
C LEU A 79 0.67 -6.93 -8.04
N ILE A 80 0.47 -7.33 -6.77
CA ILE A 80 -0.87 -7.64 -6.23
C ILE A 80 -1.76 -6.39 -6.24
N LEU A 81 -1.25 -5.26 -5.76
CA LEU A 81 -1.98 -3.99 -5.75
C LEU A 81 -2.31 -3.50 -7.16
N LEU A 82 -1.35 -3.62 -8.09
CA LEU A 82 -1.56 -3.30 -9.50
C LEU A 82 -2.64 -4.21 -10.12
N GLY A 83 -2.58 -5.51 -9.87
CA GLY A 83 -3.59 -6.47 -10.32
C GLY A 83 -4.98 -6.15 -9.77
N TYR A 84 -5.07 -5.81 -8.48
CA TYR A 84 -6.33 -5.38 -7.87
C TYR A 84 -6.83 -4.05 -8.47
N PHE A 85 -5.94 -3.11 -8.72
CA PHE A 85 -6.28 -1.83 -9.34
C PHE A 85 -6.83 -2.02 -10.77
N LEU A 86 -6.16 -2.85 -11.59
CA LEU A 86 -6.63 -3.18 -12.94
C LEU A 86 -7.97 -3.93 -12.92
N TYR A 87 -8.16 -4.83 -11.97
CA TYR A 87 -9.43 -5.48 -11.73
C TYR A 87 -10.54 -4.47 -11.39
N ALA A 88 -10.26 -3.56 -10.47
CA ALA A 88 -11.21 -2.52 -10.06
C ALA A 88 -11.57 -1.59 -11.23
N LEU A 89 -10.58 -1.20 -12.06
CA LEU A 89 -10.82 -0.41 -13.27
C LEU A 89 -11.80 -1.08 -14.23
N LYS A 90 -11.72 -2.40 -14.38
CA LYS A 90 -12.56 -3.14 -15.33
C LYS A 90 -13.97 -3.41 -14.80
N TYR A 91 -14.10 -3.76 -13.53
CA TYR A 91 -15.32 -4.33 -12.97
C TYR A 91 -16.09 -3.40 -12.04
N ARG A 92 -15.55 -2.22 -11.73
CA ARG A 92 -16.21 -1.22 -10.89
C ARG A 92 -16.10 0.17 -11.48
N GLY A 93 -17.04 1.03 -11.14
CA GLY A 93 -16.91 2.47 -11.37
C GLY A 93 -15.92 3.10 -10.38
N ILE A 94 -15.15 4.08 -10.83
CA ILE A 94 -14.17 4.81 -10.03
C ILE A 94 -14.72 6.19 -9.71
N THR A 95 -14.64 6.58 -8.45
CA THR A 95 -15.13 7.87 -7.96
C THR A 95 -14.09 8.65 -7.16
N LEU A 96 -12.82 8.19 -7.16
CA LEU A 96 -11.74 8.78 -6.37
C LEU A 96 -11.37 10.21 -6.80
N PHE A 97 -11.61 10.55 -8.07
CA PHE A 97 -11.27 11.84 -8.65
C PHE A 97 -12.52 12.67 -8.97
N CYS A 98 -13.65 12.36 -8.31
CA CYS A 98 -14.90 13.06 -8.54
C CYS A 98 -14.88 14.43 -7.87
N GLU A 99 -15.00 15.48 -8.67
CA GLU A 99 -15.27 16.84 -8.20
C GLU A 99 -16.74 16.95 -7.84
N GLU A 100 -17.04 17.38 -6.62
CA GLU A 100 -18.38 17.66 -6.14
C GLU A 100 -18.62 19.17 -6.14
N GLN A 101 -19.58 19.61 -6.93
CA GLN A 101 -19.97 21.02 -6.98
C GLN A 101 -21.38 21.20 -6.45
N SER A 102 -21.48 21.68 -5.22
CA SER A 102 -22.71 22.16 -4.62
C SER A 102 -22.82 23.67 -4.85
N GLN A 103 -24.00 24.13 -5.25
CA GLN A 103 -24.33 25.54 -5.18
C GLN A 103 -25.04 25.80 -3.85
N GLU A 104 -24.77 26.95 -3.25
CA GLU A 104 -25.55 27.37 -2.07
C GLU A 104 -27.02 27.45 -2.44
N THR A 105 -27.83 26.65 -1.80
CA THR A 105 -29.28 26.61 -2.01
C THR A 105 -29.98 26.66 -0.67
N SER A 106 -31.11 27.35 -0.63
CA SER A 106 -31.97 27.37 0.55
C SER A 106 -32.91 26.16 0.65
N GLU A 107 -32.93 25.29 -0.39
CA GLU A 107 -33.89 24.17 -0.46
C GLU A 107 -33.37 22.91 0.24
N TYR A 108 -31.99 22.72 0.29
CA TYR A 108 -31.36 21.56 0.88
C TYR A 108 -30.32 21.96 1.91
N THR A 109 -30.17 21.14 2.95
CA THR A 109 -29.05 21.29 3.91
C THR A 109 -27.79 20.70 3.34
N THR A 110 -26.63 21.07 3.91
CA THR A 110 -25.32 20.51 3.54
C THR A 110 -25.31 18.98 3.72
N GLU A 111 -25.90 18.49 4.81
CA GLU A 111 -26.01 17.07 5.10
C GLU A 111 -26.85 16.34 4.05
N GLU A 112 -27.95 16.94 3.58
CA GLU A 112 -28.79 16.36 2.53
C GLU A 112 -28.04 16.30 1.19
N MET A 113 -27.22 17.28 0.88
CA MET A 113 -26.36 17.30 -0.32
C MET A 113 -25.30 16.22 -0.24
N ASP A 114 -24.59 16.12 0.88
CA ASP A 114 -23.56 15.11 1.10
C ASP A 114 -24.11 13.68 1.03
N GLU A 115 -25.31 13.46 1.61
CA GLU A 115 -26.04 12.20 1.51
C GLU A 115 -26.35 11.85 0.05
N ALA A 116 -26.82 12.81 -0.74
CA ALA A 116 -27.16 12.62 -2.14
C ALA A 116 -25.91 12.34 -3.01
N PHE A 117 -24.82 13.08 -2.81
CA PHE A 117 -23.55 12.83 -3.49
C PHE A 117 -22.99 11.46 -3.14
N SER A 118 -22.99 11.10 -1.86
CA SER A 118 -22.50 9.80 -1.38
C SER A 118 -23.28 8.64 -1.97
N LEU A 119 -24.60 8.73 -2.00
CA LEU A 119 -25.47 7.72 -2.62
C LEU A 119 -25.19 7.60 -4.13
N SER A 120 -25.07 8.73 -4.82
CA SER A 120 -24.78 8.74 -6.26
C SER A 120 -23.43 8.09 -6.56
N LYS A 121 -22.37 8.38 -5.80
CA LYS A 121 -21.07 7.72 -5.94
C LYS A 121 -21.14 6.22 -5.66
N MET A 122 -21.91 5.81 -4.66
CA MET A 122 -22.08 4.39 -4.33
C MET A 122 -22.74 3.62 -5.48
N VAL A 123 -23.84 4.12 -6.02
CA VAL A 123 -24.53 3.48 -7.14
C VAL A 123 -23.71 3.54 -8.42
N PHE A 124 -22.97 4.63 -8.67
CA PHE A 124 -22.05 4.71 -9.81
C PHE A 124 -20.99 3.60 -9.77
N LYS A 125 -20.41 3.32 -8.61
CA LYS A 125 -19.42 2.24 -8.45
C LYS A 125 -19.96 0.86 -8.85
N GLU A 126 -21.23 0.63 -8.63
CA GLU A 126 -21.87 -0.67 -8.90
C GLU A 126 -22.39 -0.80 -10.33
N GLU A 127 -23.01 0.26 -10.87
CA GLU A 127 -23.68 0.20 -12.16
C GLU A 127 -22.81 0.62 -13.34
N PHE A 128 -21.84 1.53 -13.13
CA PHE A 128 -21.00 2.09 -14.20
C PHE A 128 -19.61 1.44 -14.25
N ARG A 129 -19.59 0.13 -14.53
CA ARG A 129 -18.36 -0.64 -14.64
C ARG A 129 -17.44 -0.08 -15.72
N GLY A 130 -16.16 0.03 -15.41
CA GLY A 130 -15.18 0.59 -16.34
C GLY A 130 -15.36 2.06 -16.67
N CYS A 131 -16.03 2.81 -15.80
CA CYS A 131 -16.21 4.25 -15.93
C CYS A 131 -15.54 4.98 -14.76
N ILE A 132 -15.05 6.18 -15.02
CA ILE A 132 -14.44 7.09 -14.04
C ILE A 132 -15.33 8.31 -13.91
N LEU A 133 -15.96 8.46 -12.75
CA LEU A 133 -16.77 9.63 -12.44
C LEU A 133 -15.84 10.82 -12.19
N THR A 134 -15.99 11.88 -12.98
CA THR A 134 -15.12 13.06 -12.89
C THR A 134 -15.81 14.24 -12.23
N LYS A 135 -17.14 14.35 -12.36
CA LYS A 135 -17.90 15.46 -11.75
C LYS A 135 -19.31 15.04 -11.38
N LEU A 136 -19.75 15.50 -10.23
CA LEU A 136 -21.14 15.59 -9.80
C LEU A 136 -21.45 17.06 -9.48
N GLU A 137 -22.46 17.61 -10.11
CA GLU A 137 -22.84 19.01 -9.97
C GLU A 137 -24.33 19.12 -9.71
N TYR A 138 -24.70 19.79 -8.64
CA TYR A 138 -26.10 20.09 -8.36
C TYR A 138 -26.65 21.08 -9.38
N ASP A 139 -27.83 20.80 -9.94
CA ASP A 139 -28.54 21.65 -10.90
C ASP A 139 -29.87 22.06 -10.33
N GLU A 140 -29.95 23.31 -9.87
CA GLU A 140 -31.17 23.85 -9.23
C GLU A 140 -32.35 23.94 -10.21
N GLU A 141 -32.09 24.43 -11.45
CA GLU A 141 -33.18 24.61 -12.43
C GLU A 141 -33.81 23.27 -12.81
N LYS A 142 -32.96 22.25 -13.05
CA LYS A 142 -33.44 20.90 -13.35
C LYS A 142 -34.11 20.24 -12.15
N SER A 143 -33.63 20.48 -10.94
CA SER A 143 -34.26 20.01 -9.70
C SER A 143 -35.67 20.55 -9.53
N GLN A 144 -35.84 21.83 -9.77
CA GLN A 144 -37.17 22.47 -9.72
C GLN A 144 -38.11 21.92 -10.80
N LYS A 145 -37.64 21.75 -12.06
CA LYS A 145 -38.43 21.16 -13.15
C LYS A 145 -38.82 19.70 -12.83
N ALA A 146 -37.84 18.89 -12.40
CA ALA A 146 -38.10 17.53 -11.99
C ALA A 146 -39.05 17.44 -10.78
N GLY A 147 -38.86 18.35 -9.83
CA GLY A 147 -39.72 18.45 -8.65
C GLY A 147 -41.23 18.55 -9.01
N LYS A 148 -41.59 19.37 -9.99
CA LYS A 148 -43.00 19.50 -10.46
C LYS A 148 -43.54 18.14 -10.98
N LYS A 149 -42.73 17.35 -11.66
CA LYS A 149 -43.11 16.05 -12.23
C LYS A 149 -43.17 14.94 -11.18
N TYR A 150 -42.16 14.84 -10.34
CA TYR A 150 -42.02 13.73 -9.38
C TYR A 150 -42.82 13.92 -8.11
N LYS A 151 -42.97 15.15 -7.61
CA LYS A 151 -43.86 15.46 -6.47
C LYS A 151 -45.31 15.02 -6.76
N LYS A 152 -45.80 15.30 -7.99
CA LYS A 152 -47.16 14.93 -8.39
C LYS A 152 -47.32 13.43 -8.66
N LYS A 153 -46.31 12.79 -9.31
CA LYS A 153 -46.42 11.41 -9.80
C LYS A 153 -46.03 10.37 -8.77
N LYS A 154 -45.05 10.65 -7.91
CA LYS A 154 -44.41 9.73 -6.98
C LYS A 154 -44.55 10.09 -5.51
N LYS A 155 -45.33 11.14 -5.17
CA LYS A 155 -45.45 11.68 -3.80
C LYS A 155 -44.06 11.96 -3.15
N ALA A 156 -43.11 12.44 -3.93
CA ALA A 156 -41.78 12.84 -3.43
C ALA A 156 -41.92 14.21 -2.76
N ASP A 157 -41.35 14.38 -1.57
CA ASP A 157 -41.34 15.67 -0.88
C ASP A 157 -40.18 16.54 -1.40
N LYS A 158 -39.02 15.94 -1.64
CA LYS A 158 -37.84 16.58 -2.19
C LYS A 158 -37.34 15.84 -3.42
N VAL A 159 -36.85 16.58 -4.42
CA VAL A 159 -36.30 16.02 -5.68
C VAL A 159 -35.07 16.79 -6.06
N MET A 160 -33.93 16.10 -6.12
CA MET A 160 -32.62 16.66 -6.48
C MET A 160 -32.15 16.08 -7.80
N VAL A 161 -31.58 16.93 -8.65
CA VAL A 161 -30.94 16.51 -9.90
C VAL A 161 -29.46 16.86 -9.85
N LEU A 162 -28.63 15.85 -10.07
CA LEU A 162 -27.19 16.01 -10.19
C LEU A 162 -26.79 15.79 -11.65
N ASN A 163 -26.14 16.76 -12.26
CA ASN A 163 -25.46 16.58 -13.54
C ASN A 163 -24.20 15.77 -13.31
N THR A 164 -24.00 14.74 -14.15
CA THR A 164 -22.87 13.85 -14.02
C THR A 164 -21.96 13.93 -15.26
N LYS A 165 -20.64 13.96 -15.00
CA LYS A 165 -19.63 13.81 -16.03
C LYS A 165 -18.77 12.61 -15.71
N PHE A 166 -18.50 11.76 -16.69
CA PHE A 166 -17.65 10.59 -16.52
C PHE A 166 -16.94 10.20 -17.81
N VAL A 167 -15.87 9.46 -17.71
CA VAL A 167 -15.09 8.93 -18.83
C VAL A 167 -15.16 7.41 -18.77
N VAL A 168 -15.29 6.79 -19.93
CA VAL A 168 -15.27 5.33 -20.08
C VAL A 168 -13.87 4.89 -20.45
N ILE A 169 -13.31 3.92 -19.74
CA ILE A 169 -11.97 3.39 -20.07
C ILE A 169 -12.02 2.63 -21.40
N PRO A 170 -10.92 2.64 -22.20
CA PRO A 170 -10.91 2.04 -23.55
C PRO A 170 -11.22 0.55 -23.62
N TRP A 171 -11.02 -0.18 -22.51
CA TRP A 171 -11.29 -1.63 -22.40
C TRP A 171 -12.48 -1.96 -21.49
N SER A 172 -13.39 -1.02 -21.32
CA SER A 172 -14.63 -1.23 -20.58
C SER A 172 -15.49 -2.29 -21.27
N SER A 173 -16.10 -3.15 -20.46
CA SER A 173 -17.10 -4.11 -20.90
C SER A 173 -18.54 -3.66 -20.63
N ASN A 174 -18.75 -2.36 -20.38
CA ASN A 174 -20.06 -1.79 -20.13
C ASN A 174 -20.82 -1.62 -21.44
N ASP A 175 -21.94 -2.30 -21.57
CA ASP A 175 -22.79 -2.29 -22.77
C ASP A 175 -23.69 -1.06 -22.89
N LYS A 176 -23.80 -0.25 -21.83
CA LYS A 176 -24.62 0.96 -21.80
C LYS A 176 -23.92 2.20 -22.37
N VAL A 177 -22.59 2.14 -22.57
CA VAL A 177 -21.76 3.28 -22.95
C VAL A 177 -20.64 2.86 -23.89
N ILE A 178 -20.14 3.78 -24.72
CA ILE A 178 -19.09 3.51 -25.69
C ILE A 178 -17.73 3.62 -25.00
N SER A 179 -16.89 2.59 -25.16
CA SER A 179 -15.54 2.55 -24.59
C SER A 179 -14.67 3.67 -25.13
N GLY A 180 -13.92 4.33 -24.25
CA GLY A 180 -13.01 5.43 -24.60
C GLY A 180 -13.68 6.80 -24.72
N GLU A 181 -15.00 6.88 -24.61
CA GLU A 181 -15.74 8.14 -24.74
C GLU A 181 -15.89 8.84 -23.38
N ALA A 182 -16.06 10.19 -23.47
CA ALA A 182 -16.38 11.03 -22.33
C ALA A 182 -17.87 11.44 -22.40
N TYR A 183 -18.57 11.29 -21.31
CA TYR A 183 -19.97 11.60 -21.20
C TYR A 183 -20.19 12.82 -20.30
N GLY A 184 -21.01 13.75 -20.76
CA GLY A 184 -21.50 14.88 -19.99
C GLY A 184 -23.00 15.03 -20.15
N GLY A 185 -23.63 15.74 -19.21
CA GLY A 185 -25.07 16.01 -19.27
C GLY A 185 -25.96 14.80 -18.93
N TRP A 186 -25.40 13.76 -18.36
CA TRP A 186 -26.18 12.70 -17.76
C TRP A 186 -26.73 13.19 -16.42
N GLU A 187 -27.98 12.87 -16.13
CA GLU A 187 -28.69 13.34 -14.96
C GLU A 187 -28.98 12.20 -14.01
N CYS A 188 -28.57 12.37 -12.76
CA CYS A 188 -28.95 11.53 -11.65
C CYS A 188 -30.11 12.21 -10.92
N VAL A 189 -31.29 11.65 -11.00
CA VAL A 189 -32.48 12.16 -10.33
C VAL A 189 -32.72 11.42 -9.02
N LEU A 190 -32.62 12.15 -7.91
CA LEU A 190 -32.82 11.63 -6.58
C LEU A 190 -34.16 12.13 -6.02
N VAL A 191 -34.82 11.27 -5.28
CA VAL A 191 -36.12 11.60 -4.61
C VAL A 191 -36.04 11.21 -3.14
N LYS A 192 -36.71 12.04 -2.30
CA LYS A 192 -36.84 11.79 -0.86
C LYS A 192 -38.31 11.87 -0.47
N GLN A 193 -38.75 10.98 0.41
CA GLN A 193 -40.13 10.93 0.91
C GLN A 193 -40.12 10.99 2.44
N GLY A 194 -40.56 12.08 3.02
CA GLY A 194 -40.54 12.31 4.45
C GLY A 194 -39.13 12.15 5.02
N ASN A 195 -38.99 11.40 6.10
CA ASN A 195 -37.74 11.12 6.75
C ASN A 195 -36.97 9.89 6.17
N LYS A 196 -37.42 9.37 5.00
CA LYS A 196 -36.71 8.26 4.36
C LYS A 196 -35.42 8.76 3.73
N PRO A 197 -34.39 7.86 3.58
CA PRO A 197 -33.16 8.21 2.88
C PRO A 197 -33.44 8.56 1.41
N TRP A 198 -32.53 9.29 0.80
CA TRP A 198 -32.54 9.53 -0.63
C TRP A 198 -32.57 8.22 -1.43
N ARG A 199 -33.21 8.24 -2.57
CA ARG A 199 -33.30 7.13 -3.52
C ARG A 199 -33.05 7.67 -4.92
N ILE A 200 -32.22 6.99 -5.70
CA ILE A 200 -32.06 7.28 -7.12
C ILE A 200 -33.28 6.74 -7.88
N GLU A 201 -33.96 7.62 -8.56
CA GLU A 201 -35.13 7.26 -9.37
C GLU A 201 -34.75 7.02 -10.83
N LYS A 202 -33.77 7.76 -11.34
CA LYS A 202 -33.30 7.65 -12.72
C LYS A 202 -31.86 8.10 -12.82
N TRP A 203 -31.11 7.43 -13.67
CA TRP A 203 -29.79 7.88 -14.11
C TRP A 203 -29.67 7.72 -15.62
N GLY A 204 -29.43 8.81 -16.35
CA GLY A 204 -29.32 8.78 -17.79
C GLY A 204 -29.59 10.15 -18.42
N PHE A 205 -29.69 10.19 -19.73
CA PHE A 205 -30.11 11.41 -20.41
C PHE A 205 -31.56 11.78 -20.08
N TYR A 206 -31.77 13.04 -19.81
CA TYR A 206 -33.15 13.57 -19.65
C TYR A 206 -33.74 13.66 -21.04
N GLN A 207 -34.69 12.79 -21.32
CA GLN A 207 -35.60 12.97 -22.44
C GLN A 207 -36.76 13.83 -21.92
N SER A 208 -36.81 15.08 -22.40
CA SER A 208 -37.87 16.05 -22.13
C SER A 208 -39.29 15.55 -22.52
#